data_8e12782ed2a2ee115e23eaf5cec1e723
#
_entry.id   8e12782ed2a2ee115e23eaf5cec1e723
#
_cell.length_a   1.000
_cell.length_b   1.000
_cell.length_c   1.000
_cell.angle_alpha   90.00
_cell.angle_beta   90.00
_cell.angle_gamma   90.00
#
_symmetry.space_group_name_H-M   'P 1'
#
loop_
_entity.id
_entity.type
_entity.pdbx_description
1 polymer ?
#
loop_
_entity_poly.entity_id
_entity_poly.type
_entity_poly.pdbx_seq_one_letter_code
_entity_poly.pdbx_strand_id
1 'polypeptide(L)'
;MLLEQFLEQTAARVPDKVALVCDGRRITYREVEVESNQLAHGLLASGVVHGDRVVIFLDNSVEAAVAVWAVLKAGAVFVMVNPSTKPDKLTYLLNNSRATAVISSSKRLRGCENCWNETPHLRNVIVVGDPASVVGCSHQMIAWDVLFTEQAGQTRPPAKRGIDADLAALVYTSGSTGNPKGVMLTHQSMVSVSRSIISYLLNSPDDIVLSVLPMSYGYGLYQWLMCCHYGGTLILEKSLAYPHAILQKIVEEGATGFPMVPTIAALLLQMDLAQYDLSRLRYLTNAGAAIPVAYIARLRKHLPEVAIYSMYGLTECTRVCYLPPEELDRRPDSVGKAIPNSETMILDEAGNVLGPNEVGELVVRGANVMKGYWDAPEETAKRLKPGKIPHEMWLYTGDLFQTDDEGFLFWVGRQDDIIKSRGEKVSPREVEDVLHQHPLIAEAAVVGVSDLVLGQAVRAVLRLQDGALLTLREVQTHCRQYLEDFMVPQQVEIRDALPKTANGKIDKKLLAEA
;
A
#
# COMPACT_ATOMS: atom_id res chain seq x y z
N MET A 1 -15.22 -16.84 -7.27
CA MET A 1 -15.77 -16.08 -6.11
C MET A 1 -15.55 -14.59 -6.37
N LEU A 2 -16.62 -13.79 -6.29
CA LEU A 2 -16.52 -12.33 -6.39
C LEU A 2 -16.08 -11.73 -5.06
N LEU A 3 -15.36 -10.61 -5.10
CA LEU A 3 -14.74 -10.01 -3.91
C LEU A 3 -15.79 -9.52 -2.88
N GLU A 4 -16.92 -8.95 -3.33
CA GLU A 4 -18.01 -8.48 -2.48
C GLU A 4 -18.68 -9.60 -1.66
N GLN A 5 -18.50 -10.85 -2.07
CA GLN A 5 -18.98 -12.00 -1.31
C GLN A 5 -18.26 -12.16 0.06
N PHE A 6 -17.13 -11.50 0.26
CA PHE A 6 -16.48 -11.43 1.58
C PHE A 6 -17.42 -10.77 2.60
N LEU A 7 -17.95 -9.60 2.26
CA LEU A 7 -18.89 -8.89 3.13
C LEU A 7 -20.21 -9.66 3.24
N GLU A 8 -20.81 -10.09 2.12
CA GLU A 8 -22.11 -10.75 2.08
C GLU A 8 -22.15 -12.01 2.97
N GLN A 9 -21.12 -12.88 2.84
CA GLN A 9 -21.03 -14.11 3.63
C GLN A 9 -20.82 -13.82 5.12
N THR A 10 -20.02 -12.81 5.44
CA THR A 10 -19.75 -12.44 6.83
C THR A 10 -20.94 -11.74 7.46
N ALA A 11 -21.63 -10.85 6.75
CA ALA A 11 -22.86 -10.22 7.22
C ALA A 11 -23.98 -11.25 7.48
N ALA A 12 -24.04 -12.31 6.66
CA ALA A 12 -24.99 -13.41 6.92
C ALA A 12 -24.60 -14.25 8.16
N ARG A 13 -23.32 -14.40 8.44
CA ARG A 13 -22.81 -15.22 9.55
C ARG A 13 -22.82 -14.49 10.89
N VAL A 14 -22.39 -13.23 10.94
CA VAL A 14 -22.23 -12.42 12.15
C VAL A 14 -22.77 -10.99 11.97
N PRO A 15 -24.08 -10.84 11.67
CA PRO A 15 -24.66 -9.57 11.26
C PRO A 15 -24.49 -8.44 12.29
N ASP A 16 -24.61 -8.75 13.57
CA ASP A 16 -24.64 -7.75 14.64
C ASP A 16 -23.25 -7.44 15.22
N LYS A 17 -22.21 -8.12 14.71
CA LYS A 17 -20.83 -7.82 15.08
C LYS A 17 -20.38 -6.50 14.46
N VAL A 18 -19.62 -5.71 15.23
CA VAL A 18 -18.97 -4.49 14.72
C VAL A 18 -17.93 -4.86 13.67
N ALA A 19 -18.13 -4.38 12.46
CA ALA A 19 -17.22 -4.55 11.34
C ALA A 19 -16.16 -3.44 11.27
N LEU A 20 -16.60 -2.20 11.55
CA LEU A 20 -15.81 -0.99 11.37
C LEU A 20 -16.02 -0.03 12.53
N VAL A 21 -14.92 0.53 13.05
CA VAL A 21 -14.89 1.67 13.96
C VAL A 21 -14.16 2.81 13.27
N CYS A 22 -14.81 3.94 13.04
CA CYS A 22 -14.21 5.08 12.37
C CYS A 22 -14.87 6.39 12.83
N ASP A 23 -14.08 7.41 13.17
CA ASP A 23 -14.58 8.71 13.64
C ASP A 23 -15.61 8.61 14.78
N GLY A 24 -15.42 7.68 15.72
CA GLY A 24 -16.34 7.44 16.84
C GLY A 24 -17.62 6.66 16.47
N ARG A 25 -17.86 6.37 15.20
CA ARG A 25 -18.97 5.52 14.72
C ARG A 25 -18.56 4.05 14.80
N ARG A 26 -19.49 3.20 15.26
CA ARG A 26 -19.33 1.74 15.29
C ARG A 26 -20.40 1.14 14.39
N ILE A 27 -19.96 0.54 13.29
CA ILE A 27 -20.85 0.07 12.22
C ILE A 27 -20.77 -1.46 12.20
N THR A 28 -21.93 -2.12 12.27
CA THR A 28 -22.03 -3.58 12.22
C THR A 28 -21.92 -4.12 10.79
N TYR A 29 -21.66 -5.42 10.66
CA TYR A 29 -21.66 -6.09 9.35
C TYR A 29 -23.00 -5.95 8.63
N ARG A 30 -24.11 -6.00 9.34
CA ARG A 30 -25.46 -5.77 8.81
C ARG A 30 -25.59 -4.37 8.22
N GLU A 31 -25.15 -3.36 8.95
CA GLU A 31 -25.23 -1.97 8.50
C GLU A 31 -24.36 -1.74 7.27
N VAL A 32 -23.12 -2.20 7.25
CA VAL A 32 -22.24 -2.10 6.06
C VAL A 32 -22.89 -2.83 4.87
N GLU A 33 -23.45 -4.02 5.07
CA GLU A 33 -24.12 -4.81 4.03
C GLU A 33 -25.30 -4.04 3.45
N VAL A 34 -26.20 -3.52 4.30
CA VAL A 34 -27.40 -2.78 3.88
C VAL A 34 -27.02 -1.48 3.18
N GLU A 35 -26.13 -0.67 3.77
CA GLU A 35 -25.70 0.59 3.18
C GLU A 35 -25.03 0.37 1.83
N SER A 36 -24.15 -0.64 1.71
CA SER A 36 -23.51 -0.94 0.42
C SER A 36 -24.50 -1.47 -0.63
N ASN A 37 -25.57 -2.19 -0.24
CA ASN A 37 -26.61 -2.61 -1.16
C ASN A 37 -27.42 -1.42 -1.68
N GLN A 38 -27.84 -0.52 -0.78
CA GLN A 38 -28.57 0.69 -1.15
C GLN A 38 -27.75 1.58 -2.10
N LEU A 39 -26.49 1.83 -1.76
CA LEU A 39 -25.60 2.61 -2.61
C LEU A 39 -25.38 1.93 -3.97
N ALA A 40 -25.25 0.60 -4.02
CA ALA A 40 -25.12 -0.14 -5.27
C ALA A 40 -26.33 0.02 -6.18
N HIS A 41 -27.55 -0.05 -5.62
CA HIS A 41 -28.77 0.23 -6.35
C HIS A 41 -28.83 1.69 -6.82
N GLY A 42 -28.38 2.64 -6.00
CA GLY A 42 -28.28 4.05 -6.37
C GLY A 42 -27.32 4.29 -7.54
N LEU A 43 -26.14 3.63 -7.54
CA LEU A 43 -25.19 3.67 -8.64
C LEU A 43 -25.80 3.13 -9.94
N LEU A 44 -26.51 2.00 -9.87
CA LEU A 44 -27.20 1.41 -11.03
C LEU A 44 -28.31 2.34 -11.55
N ALA A 45 -29.10 2.93 -10.65
CA ALA A 45 -30.16 3.88 -11.01
C ALA A 45 -29.61 5.16 -11.65
N SER A 46 -28.40 5.59 -11.25
CA SER A 46 -27.69 6.73 -11.84
C SER A 46 -27.02 6.40 -13.18
N GLY A 47 -27.18 5.18 -13.69
CA GLY A 47 -26.71 4.75 -15.00
C GLY A 47 -25.29 4.16 -15.01
N VAL A 48 -24.73 3.79 -13.86
CA VAL A 48 -23.51 2.98 -13.79
C VAL A 48 -23.83 1.58 -14.30
N VAL A 49 -23.00 1.05 -15.20
CA VAL A 49 -23.17 -0.27 -15.78
C VAL A 49 -21.99 -1.17 -15.44
N HIS A 50 -22.15 -2.48 -15.71
CA HIS A 50 -21.09 -3.47 -15.50
C HIS A 50 -19.79 -3.06 -16.18
N GLY A 51 -18.68 -3.13 -15.44
CA GLY A 51 -17.34 -2.76 -15.90
C GLY A 51 -17.06 -1.26 -15.93
N ASP A 52 -18.01 -0.38 -15.60
CA ASP A 52 -17.74 1.05 -15.44
C ASP A 52 -16.77 1.30 -14.28
N ARG A 53 -15.97 2.36 -14.37
CA ARG A 53 -15.05 2.76 -13.31
C ARG A 53 -15.70 3.84 -12.47
N VAL A 54 -15.70 3.61 -11.15
CA VAL A 54 -16.18 4.56 -10.15
C VAL A 54 -14.99 4.98 -9.29
N VAL A 55 -14.66 6.25 -9.35
CA VAL A 55 -13.58 6.83 -8.54
C VAL A 55 -14.10 7.10 -7.12
N ILE A 56 -13.33 6.66 -6.12
CA ILE A 56 -13.56 6.94 -4.70
C ILE A 56 -12.46 7.88 -4.23
N PHE A 57 -12.80 9.17 -4.05
CA PHE A 57 -11.88 10.23 -3.65
C PHE A 57 -12.29 10.76 -2.28
N LEU A 58 -12.05 9.93 -1.26
CA LEU A 58 -12.42 10.17 0.14
C LEU A 58 -11.23 9.91 1.07
N ASP A 59 -11.23 10.57 2.23
CA ASP A 59 -10.38 10.18 3.36
C ASP A 59 -10.79 8.79 3.86
N ASN A 60 -9.96 8.19 4.71
CA ASN A 60 -10.38 7.04 5.51
C ASN A 60 -11.66 7.40 6.26
N SER A 61 -12.76 6.76 5.92
CA SER A 61 -14.10 7.05 6.47
C SER A 61 -15.02 5.84 6.29
N VAL A 62 -16.16 5.87 6.96
CA VAL A 62 -17.22 4.86 6.78
C VAL A 62 -17.73 4.88 5.33
N GLU A 63 -17.91 6.07 4.77
CA GLU A 63 -18.39 6.26 3.40
C GLU A 63 -17.42 5.65 2.37
N ALA A 64 -16.10 5.81 2.57
CA ALA A 64 -15.09 5.17 1.71
C ALA A 64 -15.15 3.64 1.82
N ALA A 65 -15.31 3.12 3.03
CA ALA A 65 -15.39 1.68 3.28
C ALA A 65 -16.65 1.05 2.67
N VAL A 66 -17.80 1.72 2.78
CA VAL A 66 -19.09 1.30 2.19
C VAL A 66 -19.02 1.40 0.66
N ALA A 67 -18.44 2.48 0.11
CA ALA A 67 -18.37 2.72 -1.32
C ALA A 67 -17.60 1.61 -2.07
N VAL A 68 -16.53 1.05 -1.50
CA VAL A 68 -15.79 -0.07 -2.12
C VAL A 68 -16.73 -1.25 -2.41
N TRP A 69 -17.52 -1.66 -1.42
CA TRP A 69 -18.45 -2.78 -1.58
C TRP A 69 -19.61 -2.45 -2.51
N ALA A 70 -20.14 -1.22 -2.43
CA ALA A 70 -21.22 -0.79 -3.29
C ALA A 70 -20.85 -0.80 -4.77
N VAL A 71 -19.65 -0.31 -5.10
CA VAL A 71 -19.14 -0.31 -6.47
C VAL A 71 -19.01 -1.73 -7.00
N LEU A 72 -18.44 -2.65 -6.22
CA LEU A 72 -18.33 -4.06 -6.58
C LEU A 72 -19.70 -4.73 -6.76
N LYS A 73 -20.64 -4.48 -5.85
CA LYS A 73 -22.02 -5.01 -5.93
C LYS A 73 -22.79 -4.48 -7.15
N ALA A 74 -22.49 -3.27 -7.60
CA ALA A 74 -23.02 -2.72 -8.85
C ALA A 74 -22.39 -3.38 -10.10
N GLY A 75 -21.39 -4.25 -9.94
CA GLY A 75 -20.62 -4.86 -11.03
C GLY A 75 -19.63 -3.89 -11.67
N ALA A 76 -19.29 -2.82 -10.99
CA ALA A 76 -18.36 -1.78 -11.45
C ALA A 76 -16.96 -1.98 -10.83
N VAL A 77 -15.98 -1.27 -11.38
CA VAL A 77 -14.57 -1.31 -10.99
C VAL A 77 -14.28 -0.10 -10.11
N PHE A 78 -13.84 -0.30 -8.88
CA PHE A 78 -13.48 0.84 -8.03
C PHE A 78 -12.07 1.35 -8.34
N VAL A 79 -11.90 2.67 -8.19
CA VAL A 79 -10.62 3.38 -8.34
C VAL A 79 -10.41 4.24 -7.10
N MET A 80 -9.64 3.71 -6.14
CA MET A 80 -9.33 4.48 -4.93
C MET A 80 -8.27 5.54 -5.25
N VAL A 81 -8.57 6.79 -4.95
CA VAL A 81 -7.68 7.93 -5.18
C VAL A 81 -7.24 8.53 -3.85
N ASN A 82 -5.94 8.80 -3.72
CA ASN A 82 -5.40 9.40 -2.50
C ASN A 82 -6.03 10.77 -2.24
N PRO A 83 -6.53 11.02 -1.02
CA PRO A 83 -7.17 12.31 -0.67
C PRO A 83 -6.27 13.54 -0.83
N SER A 84 -4.94 13.37 -0.87
CA SER A 84 -3.98 14.46 -1.11
C SER A 84 -3.74 14.77 -2.59
N THR A 85 -4.38 14.02 -3.50
CA THR A 85 -4.25 14.20 -4.94
C THR A 85 -4.69 15.60 -5.36
N LYS A 86 -3.86 16.27 -6.17
CA LYS A 86 -4.13 17.61 -6.67
C LYS A 86 -5.10 17.58 -7.84
N PRO A 87 -5.81 18.69 -8.12
CA PRO A 87 -6.84 18.77 -9.16
C PRO A 87 -6.40 18.25 -10.54
N ASP A 88 -5.27 18.71 -11.07
CA ASP A 88 -4.79 18.29 -12.40
C ASP A 88 -4.55 16.77 -12.47
N LYS A 89 -3.99 16.20 -11.41
CA LYS A 89 -3.80 14.76 -11.31
C LYS A 89 -5.11 14.00 -11.14
N LEU A 90 -6.09 14.57 -10.45
CA LEU A 90 -7.44 14.00 -10.35
C LEU A 90 -8.10 13.99 -11.74
N THR A 91 -8.02 15.08 -12.48
CA THR A 91 -8.50 15.17 -13.88
C THR A 91 -7.88 14.10 -14.75
N TYR A 92 -6.55 13.94 -14.65
CA TYR A 92 -5.85 12.86 -15.36
C TYR A 92 -6.41 11.47 -15.00
N LEU A 93 -6.58 11.18 -13.69
CA LEU A 93 -7.08 9.88 -13.22
C LEU A 93 -8.51 9.61 -13.69
N LEU A 94 -9.40 10.61 -13.64
CA LEU A 94 -10.77 10.51 -14.13
C LEU A 94 -10.81 10.19 -15.63
N ASN A 95 -9.98 10.87 -16.43
CA ASN A 95 -9.91 10.67 -17.87
C ASN A 95 -9.25 9.34 -18.24
N ASN A 96 -8.08 9.05 -17.68
CA ASN A 96 -7.36 7.82 -17.99
C ASN A 96 -8.17 6.57 -17.61
N SER A 97 -8.81 6.56 -16.43
CA SER A 97 -9.69 5.46 -16.03
C SER A 97 -11.01 5.43 -16.81
N ARG A 98 -11.34 6.51 -17.57
CA ARG A 98 -12.66 6.72 -18.18
C ARG A 98 -13.76 6.56 -17.14
N ALA A 99 -13.59 7.21 -15.97
CA ALA A 99 -14.51 7.11 -14.86
C ALA A 99 -15.90 7.67 -15.25
N THR A 100 -16.96 6.92 -14.92
CA THR A 100 -18.34 7.34 -15.18
C THR A 100 -18.99 7.98 -13.97
N ALA A 101 -18.46 7.71 -12.78
CA ALA A 101 -18.88 8.35 -11.55
C ALA A 101 -17.69 8.61 -10.62
N VAL A 102 -17.82 9.64 -9.77
CA VAL A 102 -16.92 9.92 -8.66
C VAL A 102 -17.73 10.03 -7.37
N ILE A 103 -17.24 9.39 -6.32
CA ILE A 103 -17.76 9.50 -4.95
C ILE A 103 -16.73 10.30 -4.16
N SER A 104 -17.13 11.46 -3.63
CA SER A 104 -16.24 12.31 -2.86
C SER A 104 -16.98 13.16 -1.83
N SER A 105 -16.25 13.80 -0.94
CA SER A 105 -16.85 14.76 0.00
C SER A 105 -16.84 16.18 -0.56
N SER A 106 -17.83 16.97 -0.18
CA SER A 106 -17.88 18.39 -0.52
C SER A 106 -16.61 19.14 -0.14
N LYS A 107 -15.97 18.74 0.97
CA LYS A 107 -14.68 19.30 1.42
C LYS A 107 -13.54 19.00 0.42
N ARG A 108 -13.47 17.77 -0.13
CA ARG A 108 -12.42 17.36 -1.06
C ARG A 108 -12.59 17.95 -2.45
N LEU A 109 -13.83 18.22 -2.84
CA LEU A 109 -14.14 18.78 -4.15
C LEU A 109 -13.92 20.30 -4.23
N ARG A 110 -13.69 20.98 -3.10
CA ARG A 110 -13.27 22.39 -3.11
C ARG A 110 -11.92 22.53 -3.80
N GLY A 111 -11.82 23.44 -4.76
CA GLY A 111 -10.63 23.63 -5.59
C GLY A 111 -10.54 22.68 -6.79
N CYS A 112 -11.58 21.88 -7.05
CA CYS A 112 -11.67 21.01 -8.22
C CYS A 112 -12.56 21.58 -9.32
N GLU A 113 -12.87 22.91 -9.30
CA GLU A 113 -13.79 23.55 -10.24
C GLU A 113 -13.37 23.33 -11.70
N ASN A 114 -12.07 23.32 -11.97
CA ASN A 114 -11.53 23.12 -13.33
C ASN A 114 -11.48 21.64 -13.74
N CYS A 115 -11.58 20.69 -12.77
CA CYS A 115 -11.52 19.26 -13.09
C CYS A 115 -12.69 18.80 -13.96
N TRP A 116 -13.82 19.45 -13.86
CA TRP A 116 -15.08 18.99 -14.44
C TRP A 116 -15.18 19.25 -15.94
N ASN A 117 -14.55 20.33 -16.43
CA ASN A 117 -14.66 20.76 -17.84
C ASN A 117 -13.95 19.81 -18.82
N GLU A 118 -13.03 18.99 -18.32
CA GLU A 118 -12.17 18.13 -19.12
C GLU A 118 -12.40 16.63 -18.87
N THR A 119 -13.55 16.25 -18.32
CA THR A 119 -13.88 14.85 -17.95
C THR A 119 -15.09 14.31 -18.75
N PRO A 120 -14.95 14.04 -20.06
CA PRO A 120 -16.08 13.72 -20.95
C PRO A 120 -16.78 12.39 -20.62
N HIS A 121 -16.14 11.49 -19.90
CA HIS A 121 -16.73 10.20 -19.51
C HIS A 121 -17.51 10.28 -18.20
N LEU A 122 -17.21 11.29 -17.35
CA LEU A 122 -17.87 11.47 -16.07
C LEU A 122 -19.33 11.91 -16.26
N ARG A 123 -20.23 11.20 -15.62
CA ARG A 123 -21.68 11.50 -15.66
C ARG A 123 -22.18 12.00 -14.31
N ASN A 124 -21.73 11.35 -13.25
CA ASN A 124 -22.28 11.57 -11.89
C ASN A 124 -21.17 11.93 -10.90
N VAL A 125 -21.47 12.92 -10.05
CA VAL A 125 -20.64 13.30 -8.89
C VAL A 125 -21.49 13.06 -7.64
N ILE A 126 -21.16 12.01 -6.89
CA ILE A 126 -21.84 11.65 -5.64
C ILE A 126 -21.12 12.34 -4.49
N VAL A 127 -21.82 13.18 -3.77
CA VAL A 127 -21.26 14.10 -2.78
C VAL A 127 -21.65 13.71 -1.37
N VAL A 128 -20.66 13.33 -0.57
CA VAL A 128 -20.81 13.20 0.88
C VAL A 128 -20.77 14.60 1.51
N GLY A 129 -21.84 14.97 2.19
CA GLY A 129 -22.07 16.32 2.71
C GLY A 129 -22.94 17.16 1.76
N ASP A 130 -22.79 18.48 1.80
CA ASP A 130 -23.64 19.39 1.04
C ASP A 130 -23.16 19.57 -0.42
N PRO A 131 -23.92 19.08 -1.44
CA PRO A 131 -23.60 19.27 -2.85
C PRO A 131 -23.61 20.75 -3.27
N ALA A 132 -24.42 21.60 -2.66
CA ALA A 132 -24.50 23.01 -3.02
C ALA A 132 -23.19 23.78 -2.71
N SER A 133 -22.34 23.21 -1.87
CA SER A 133 -21.00 23.78 -1.59
C SER A 133 -19.93 23.45 -2.65
N VAL A 134 -20.26 22.61 -3.65
CA VAL A 134 -19.37 22.26 -4.77
C VAL A 134 -19.66 23.18 -5.94
N VAL A 135 -18.72 24.05 -6.26
CA VAL A 135 -18.87 25.09 -7.29
C VAL A 135 -18.31 24.60 -8.64
N GLY A 136 -18.89 25.07 -9.74
CA GLY A 136 -18.37 24.89 -11.11
C GLY A 136 -18.56 23.48 -11.70
N CYS A 137 -19.23 22.56 -11.02
CA CYS A 137 -19.50 21.23 -11.55
C CYS A 137 -20.65 21.26 -12.57
N SER A 138 -20.35 20.85 -13.81
CA SER A 138 -21.32 20.73 -14.90
C SER A 138 -22.02 19.37 -14.98
N HIS A 139 -21.53 18.39 -14.21
CA HIS A 139 -22.09 17.02 -14.17
C HIS A 139 -23.26 16.92 -13.20
N GLN A 140 -24.02 15.84 -13.30
CA GLN A 140 -25.10 15.56 -12.37
C GLN A 140 -24.54 15.34 -10.96
N MET A 141 -24.85 16.23 -10.03
CA MET A 141 -24.52 16.08 -8.62
C MET A 141 -25.64 15.36 -7.88
N ILE A 142 -25.29 14.34 -7.11
CA ILE A 142 -26.21 13.53 -6.32
C ILE A 142 -25.72 13.56 -4.88
N ALA A 143 -26.56 14.00 -3.95
CA ALA A 143 -26.21 13.92 -2.54
C ALA A 143 -26.17 12.47 -2.09
N TRP A 144 -25.14 12.13 -1.31
CA TRP A 144 -24.97 10.79 -0.73
C TRP A 144 -26.23 10.32 0.01
N ASP A 145 -26.81 11.18 0.87
CA ASP A 145 -27.98 10.84 1.67
C ASP A 145 -29.26 10.64 0.83
N VAL A 146 -29.36 11.28 -0.32
CA VAL A 146 -30.48 11.11 -1.25
C VAL A 146 -30.49 9.70 -1.83
N LEU A 147 -29.31 9.16 -2.20
CA LEU A 147 -29.24 7.78 -2.71
C LEU A 147 -29.76 6.77 -1.69
N PHE A 148 -29.49 6.95 -0.40
CA PHE A 148 -30.02 6.06 0.64
C PHE A 148 -31.51 6.22 0.83
N THR A 149 -32.02 7.46 0.81
CA THR A 149 -33.44 7.73 0.98
C THR A 149 -34.26 7.13 -0.18
N GLU A 150 -33.81 7.32 -1.41
CA GLU A 150 -34.48 6.78 -2.59
C GLU A 150 -34.39 5.25 -2.68
N GLN A 151 -33.35 4.64 -2.13
CA GLN A 151 -33.11 3.21 -2.14
C GLN A 151 -33.38 2.53 -0.78
N ALA A 152 -34.09 3.18 0.13
CA ALA A 152 -34.30 2.68 1.50
C ALA A 152 -34.88 1.24 1.58
N GLY A 153 -35.70 0.85 0.59
CA GLY A 153 -36.24 -0.52 0.47
C GLY A 153 -35.28 -1.56 -0.12
N GLN A 154 -34.15 -1.15 -0.68
CA GLN A 154 -33.21 -2.02 -1.40
C GLN A 154 -32.13 -2.57 -0.44
N THR A 155 -32.53 -3.39 0.51
CA THR A 155 -31.63 -3.96 1.53
C THR A 155 -30.89 -5.23 1.08
N ARG A 156 -31.23 -5.77 -0.09
CA ARG A 156 -30.57 -6.94 -0.69
C ARG A 156 -29.62 -6.51 -1.80
N PRO A 157 -28.52 -7.27 -2.03
CA PRO A 157 -27.60 -6.95 -3.11
C PRO A 157 -28.30 -7.02 -4.48
N PRO A 158 -27.88 -6.19 -5.46
CA PRO A 158 -28.30 -6.32 -6.84
C PRO A 158 -27.96 -7.71 -7.41
N ALA A 159 -28.66 -8.09 -8.50
CA ALA A 159 -28.35 -9.33 -9.20
C ALA A 159 -26.91 -9.33 -9.72
N LYS A 160 -26.15 -10.40 -9.43
CA LYS A 160 -24.76 -10.55 -9.87
C LYS A 160 -24.69 -10.58 -11.39
N ARG A 161 -23.75 -9.81 -11.95
CA ARG A 161 -23.56 -9.68 -13.41
C ARG A 161 -22.13 -10.01 -13.85
N GLY A 162 -21.21 -10.25 -12.90
CA GLY A 162 -19.79 -10.45 -13.14
C GLY A 162 -19.33 -11.88 -12.86
N ILE A 163 -18.10 -12.17 -13.30
CA ILE A 163 -17.33 -13.36 -12.98
C ILE A 163 -16.02 -12.96 -12.28
N ASP A 164 -15.32 -13.89 -11.69
CA ASP A 164 -14.09 -13.60 -10.93
C ASP A 164 -12.88 -13.19 -11.79
N ALA A 165 -12.94 -13.41 -13.09
CA ALA A 165 -11.95 -12.91 -14.05
C ALA A 165 -12.15 -11.43 -14.42
N ASP A 166 -13.31 -10.83 -14.06
CA ASP A 166 -13.57 -9.41 -14.28
C ASP A 166 -12.70 -8.54 -13.39
N LEU A 167 -12.49 -7.28 -13.81
CA LEU A 167 -11.78 -6.30 -13.00
C LEU A 167 -12.60 -5.92 -11.77
N ALA A 168 -11.96 -5.95 -10.61
CA ALA A 168 -12.49 -5.44 -9.36
C ALA A 168 -11.99 -4.01 -9.08
N ALA A 169 -10.72 -3.74 -9.42
CA ALA A 169 -10.08 -2.46 -9.11
C ALA A 169 -9.09 -2.01 -10.19
N LEU A 170 -8.94 -0.68 -10.31
CA LEU A 170 -7.75 -0.04 -10.86
C LEU A 170 -7.01 0.67 -9.71
N VAL A 171 -5.76 0.28 -9.47
CA VAL A 171 -4.91 0.90 -8.45
C VAL A 171 -3.79 1.67 -9.13
N TYR A 172 -3.81 3.00 -8.98
CA TYR A 172 -2.83 3.85 -9.65
C TYR A 172 -1.52 3.94 -8.88
N THR A 173 -0.42 3.70 -9.58
CA THR A 173 0.95 3.85 -9.06
C THR A 173 1.60 5.10 -9.65
N SER A 174 2.46 5.76 -8.86
CA SER A 174 3.35 6.81 -9.38
C SER A 174 4.42 6.13 -10.24
N GLY A 175 4.24 6.13 -11.55
CA GLY A 175 5.22 5.59 -12.49
C GLY A 175 6.53 6.37 -12.48
N SER A 176 7.64 5.70 -12.82
CA SER A 176 8.94 6.35 -13.06
C SER A 176 8.92 7.33 -14.24
N THR A 177 7.94 7.22 -15.13
CA THR A 177 7.81 7.95 -16.40
C THR A 177 6.90 9.19 -16.33
N GLY A 178 6.49 9.66 -15.14
CA GLY A 178 5.68 10.88 -14.96
C GLY A 178 4.21 10.62 -14.65
N ASN A 179 3.42 10.10 -15.59
CA ASN A 179 1.99 9.86 -15.35
C ASN A 179 1.71 8.58 -14.60
N PRO A 180 0.75 8.58 -13.65
CA PRO A 180 0.34 7.37 -12.93
C PRO A 180 -0.24 6.30 -13.87
N LYS A 181 0.08 5.02 -13.58
CA LYS A 181 -0.43 3.85 -14.33
C LYS A 181 -1.47 3.11 -13.51
N GLY A 182 -2.60 2.77 -14.12
CA GLY A 182 -3.66 2.00 -13.47
C GLY A 182 -3.36 0.50 -13.53
N VAL A 183 -3.02 -0.11 -12.41
CA VAL A 183 -2.83 -1.56 -12.28
C VAL A 183 -4.19 -2.24 -12.28
N MET A 184 -4.41 -3.17 -13.22
CA MET A 184 -5.67 -3.92 -13.37
C MET A 184 -5.69 -5.14 -12.44
N LEU A 185 -6.53 -5.09 -11.40
CA LEU A 185 -6.72 -6.20 -10.47
C LEU A 185 -8.09 -6.84 -10.67
N THR A 186 -8.11 -8.17 -10.82
CA THR A 186 -9.35 -8.95 -10.95
C THR A 186 -9.90 -9.34 -9.59
N HIS A 187 -11.19 -9.71 -9.51
CA HIS A 187 -11.74 -10.34 -8.31
C HIS A 187 -10.91 -11.55 -7.89
N GLN A 188 -10.52 -12.41 -8.86
CA GLN A 188 -9.71 -13.60 -8.60
C GLN A 188 -8.37 -13.24 -7.93
N SER A 189 -7.64 -12.25 -8.47
CA SER A 189 -6.33 -11.88 -7.92
C SER A 189 -6.45 -11.32 -6.50
N MET A 190 -7.47 -10.47 -6.26
CA MET A 190 -7.71 -9.88 -4.96
C MET A 190 -8.19 -10.90 -3.92
N VAL A 191 -9.05 -11.83 -4.30
CA VAL A 191 -9.50 -12.94 -3.43
C VAL A 191 -8.34 -13.87 -3.10
N SER A 192 -7.52 -14.24 -4.08
CA SER A 192 -6.37 -15.13 -3.88
C SER A 192 -5.38 -14.56 -2.88
N VAL A 193 -4.95 -13.32 -3.08
CA VAL A 193 -3.97 -12.68 -2.19
C VAL A 193 -4.53 -12.44 -0.79
N SER A 194 -5.82 -12.06 -0.67
CA SER A 194 -6.47 -11.89 0.65
C SER A 194 -6.44 -13.19 1.45
N ARG A 195 -6.82 -14.31 0.83
CA ARG A 195 -6.79 -15.63 1.47
C ARG A 195 -5.39 -16.06 1.88
N SER A 196 -4.41 -15.82 1.02
CA SER A 196 -3.01 -16.12 1.32
C SER A 196 -2.53 -15.33 2.53
N ILE A 197 -2.82 -14.02 2.61
CA ILE A 197 -2.42 -13.17 3.74
C ILE A 197 -3.11 -13.63 5.03
N ILE A 198 -4.41 -13.86 5.01
CA ILE A 198 -5.18 -14.33 6.16
C ILE A 198 -4.61 -15.65 6.72
N SER A 199 -4.19 -16.57 5.82
CA SER A 199 -3.68 -17.88 6.22
C SER A 199 -2.37 -17.80 7.01
N TYR A 200 -1.41 -16.97 6.58
CA TYR A 200 -0.14 -16.88 7.30
C TYR A 200 -0.15 -15.92 8.50
N LEU A 201 -1.04 -14.91 8.52
CA LEU A 201 -1.26 -14.07 9.69
C LEU A 201 -2.12 -14.77 10.75
N LEU A 202 -2.67 -15.94 10.42
CA LEU A 202 -3.58 -16.71 11.27
C LEU A 202 -4.77 -15.85 11.74
N ASN A 203 -5.30 -15.01 10.81
CA ASN A 203 -6.41 -14.15 11.16
C ASN A 203 -7.70 -14.94 11.46
N SER A 204 -8.41 -14.47 12.46
CA SER A 204 -9.65 -15.07 12.95
C SER A 204 -10.73 -14.02 13.18
N PRO A 205 -11.99 -14.42 13.36
CA PRO A 205 -13.05 -13.47 13.70
C PRO A 205 -12.77 -12.65 14.96
N ASP A 206 -11.94 -13.13 15.87
CA ASP A 206 -11.64 -12.42 17.13
C ASP A 206 -10.61 -11.29 16.95
N ASP A 207 -9.99 -11.18 15.77
CA ASP A 207 -9.03 -10.13 15.50
C ASP A 207 -9.68 -8.75 15.39
N ILE A 208 -9.05 -7.80 16.03
CA ILE A 208 -9.33 -6.37 15.95
C ILE A 208 -8.08 -5.69 15.37
N VAL A 209 -8.18 -5.17 14.16
CA VAL A 209 -7.04 -4.53 13.48
C VAL A 209 -7.19 -3.03 13.53
N LEU A 210 -6.21 -2.32 14.11
CA LEU A 210 -6.16 -0.86 14.00
C LEU A 210 -5.28 -0.47 12.81
N SER A 211 -5.81 0.31 11.88
CA SER A 211 -5.09 0.79 10.70
C SER A 211 -5.14 2.31 10.59
N VAL A 212 -3.96 2.92 10.45
CA VAL A 212 -3.77 4.34 10.12
C VAL A 212 -3.38 4.52 8.65
N LEU A 213 -3.30 3.40 7.90
CA LEU A 213 -2.86 3.41 6.51
C LEU A 213 -3.99 3.88 5.60
N PRO A 214 -3.72 4.72 4.59
CA PRO A 214 -4.74 5.15 3.65
C PRO A 214 -5.31 3.97 2.85
N MET A 215 -6.64 3.88 2.78
CA MET A 215 -7.33 2.88 1.94
C MET A 215 -7.09 3.09 0.44
N SER A 216 -6.58 4.24 0.04
CA SER A 216 -6.18 4.50 -1.35
C SER A 216 -4.94 3.73 -1.81
N TYR A 217 -4.24 3.07 -0.89
CA TYR A 217 -3.14 2.14 -1.19
C TYR A 217 -3.51 0.71 -0.84
N GLY A 218 -3.02 -0.23 -1.62
CA GLY A 218 -3.33 -1.65 -1.45
C GLY A 218 -3.13 -2.12 0.00
N TYR A 219 -2.04 -1.73 0.67
CA TYR A 219 -1.77 -2.20 2.03
C TYR A 219 -2.84 -1.77 3.05
N GLY A 220 -3.33 -0.54 2.99
CA GLY A 220 -4.43 -0.07 3.83
C GLY A 220 -5.79 -0.66 3.41
N LEU A 221 -6.07 -0.72 2.10
CA LEU A 221 -7.31 -1.28 1.58
C LEU A 221 -7.51 -2.75 1.98
N TYR A 222 -6.45 -3.55 1.87
CA TYR A 222 -6.53 -4.98 2.20
C TYR A 222 -6.80 -5.24 3.68
N GLN A 223 -6.52 -4.31 4.61
CA GLN A 223 -6.97 -4.47 6.00
C GLN A 223 -8.50 -4.55 6.07
N TRP A 224 -9.20 -3.70 5.32
CA TRP A 224 -10.66 -3.72 5.25
C TRP A 224 -11.21 -4.98 4.55
N LEU A 225 -10.64 -5.31 3.39
CA LEU A 225 -11.08 -6.48 2.62
C LEU A 225 -10.92 -7.77 3.43
N MET A 226 -9.78 -7.95 4.10
CA MET A 226 -9.51 -9.14 4.91
C MET A 226 -10.41 -9.20 6.13
N CYS A 227 -10.59 -8.10 6.89
CA CYS A 227 -11.54 -8.07 8.02
C CYS A 227 -12.93 -8.52 7.58
N CYS A 228 -13.42 -8.06 6.42
CA CYS A 228 -14.70 -8.51 5.89
C CYS A 228 -14.72 -9.99 5.48
N HIS A 229 -13.58 -10.58 5.14
CA HIS A 229 -13.53 -12.00 4.78
C HIS A 229 -13.57 -12.91 6.00
N TYR A 230 -12.69 -12.67 6.99
CA TYR A 230 -12.64 -13.54 8.17
C TYR A 230 -13.66 -13.16 9.26
N GLY A 231 -14.21 -11.97 9.22
CA GLY A 231 -15.22 -11.48 10.17
C GLY A 231 -14.63 -10.79 11.40
N GLY A 232 -13.47 -10.15 11.27
CA GLY A 232 -12.85 -9.33 12.32
C GLY A 232 -13.43 -7.93 12.41
N THR A 233 -12.81 -7.08 13.21
CA THR A 233 -13.15 -5.66 13.33
C THR A 233 -11.99 -4.80 12.83
N LEU A 234 -12.27 -3.83 11.95
CA LEU A 234 -11.30 -2.81 11.57
C LEU A 234 -11.55 -1.52 12.36
N ILE A 235 -10.51 -1.01 13.01
CA ILE A 235 -10.47 0.35 13.54
C ILE A 235 -9.71 1.17 12.51
N LEU A 236 -10.41 2.07 11.84
CA LEU A 236 -9.88 2.86 10.74
C LEU A 236 -9.64 4.30 11.19
N GLU A 237 -8.38 4.66 11.27
CA GLU A 237 -7.94 6.00 11.63
C GLU A 237 -7.43 6.77 10.40
N LYS A 238 -7.49 8.09 10.46
CA LYS A 238 -7.10 8.94 9.33
C LYS A 238 -5.59 9.06 9.16
N SER A 239 -4.85 9.02 10.26
CA SER A 239 -3.40 9.20 10.25
C SER A 239 -2.77 8.88 11.61
N LEU A 240 -1.44 8.82 11.65
CA LEU A 240 -0.64 8.74 12.88
C LEU A 240 -0.19 10.14 13.39
N ALA A 241 -0.91 11.21 13.08
CA ALA A 241 -0.53 12.58 13.48
C ALA A 241 -0.42 12.74 15.02
N TYR A 242 -1.17 11.94 15.76
CA TYR A 242 -1.18 11.91 17.22
C TYR A 242 -0.86 10.50 17.73
N PRO A 243 0.42 10.07 17.77
CA PRO A 243 0.80 8.70 18.09
C PRO A 243 0.31 8.21 19.47
N HIS A 244 0.30 9.08 20.49
CA HIS A 244 -0.24 8.76 21.83
C HIS A 244 -1.71 8.35 21.76
N ALA A 245 -2.54 9.09 21.02
CA ALA A 245 -3.95 8.77 20.86
C ALA A 245 -4.17 7.43 20.14
N ILE A 246 -3.30 7.10 19.18
CA ILE A 246 -3.35 5.81 18.47
C ILE A 246 -2.97 4.66 19.41
N LEU A 247 -1.90 4.80 20.20
CA LEU A 247 -1.52 3.77 21.18
C LEU A 247 -2.60 3.59 22.25
N GLN A 248 -3.17 4.68 22.75
CA GLN A 248 -4.29 4.62 23.69
C GLN A 248 -5.48 3.88 23.06
N LYS A 249 -5.81 4.13 21.80
CA LYS A 249 -6.89 3.46 21.09
C LYS A 249 -6.62 1.97 20.85
N ILE A 250 -5.34 1.57 20.61
CA ILE A 250 -4.95 0.16 20.58
C ILE A 250 -5.33 -0.53 21.90
N VAL A 251 -5.07 0.12 23.04
CA VAL A 251 -5.40 -0.41 24.37
C VAL A 251 -6.90 -0.45 24.60
N GLU A 252 -7.59 0.68 24.38
CA GLU A 252 -9.03 0.82 24.64
C GLU A 252 -9.88 -0.14 23.82
N GLU A 253 -9.56 -0.33 22.55
CA GLU A 253 -10.27 -1.23 21.65
C GLU A 253 -9.77 -2.67 21.71
N GLY A 254 -8.65 -2.90 22.43
CA GLY A 254 -8.03 -4.23 22.53
C GLY A 254 -7.54 -4.76 21.19
N ALA A 255 -6.91 -3.90 20.38
CA ALA A 255 -6.44 -4.28 19.06
C ALA A 255 -5.43 -5.43 19.12
N THR A 256 -5.59 -6.40 18.21
CA THR A 256 -4.75 -7.59 18.10
C THR A 256 -3.73 -7.49 16.97
N GLY A 257 -3.96 -6.61 16.00
CA GLY A 257 -3.10 -6.41 14.85
C GLY A 257 -2.90 -4.92 14.52
N PHE A 258 -1.66 -4.58 14.16
CA PHE A 258 -1.32 -3.21 13.75
C PHE A 258 -0.39 -3.22 12.53
N PRO A 259 -0.92 -2.88 11.33
CA PRO A 259 -0.13 -2.72 10.12
C PRO A 259 0.65 -1.41 10.16
N MET A 260 1.94 -1.48 9.86
CA MET A 260 2.84 -0.33 9.87
C MET A 260 3.73 -0.27 8.64
N VAL A 261 4.28 0.90 8.39
CA VAL A 261 5.40 1.17 7.50
C VAL A 261 6.60 1.62 8.34
N PRO A 262 7.85 1.64 7.82
CA PRO A 262 9.02 1.98 8.63
C PRO A 262 8.92 3.33 9.36
N THR A 263 8.25 4.32 8.77
CA THR A 263 8.02 5.62 9.42
C THR A 263 7.13 5.52 10.65
N ILE A 264 6.15 4.62 10.65
CA ILE A 264 5.32 4.33 11.82
C ILE A 264 6.16 3.64 12.90
N ALA A 265 6.97 2.65 12.52
CA ALA A 265 7.89 1.98 13.44
C ALA A 265 8.86 2.98 14.10
N ALA A 266 9.42 3.91 13.32
CA ALA A 266 10.29 4.96 13.84
C ALA A 266 9.60 5.86 14.90
N LEU A 267 8.34 6.24 14.64
CA LEU A 267 7.54 7.04 15.57
C LEU A 267 7.22 6.27 16.86
N LEU A 268 6.82 5.01 16.75
CA LEU A 268 6.58 4.15 17.92
C LEU A 268 7.82 4.02 18.80
N LEU A 269 8.99 3.89 18.19
CA LEU A 269 10.28 3.75 18.91
C LEU A 269 10.78 5.04 19.58
N GLN A 270 10.14 6.19 19.31
CA GLN A 270 10.37 7.45 20.03
C GLN A 270 9.50 7.58 21.28
N MET A 271 8.51 6.67 21.43
CA MET A 271 7.57 6.71 22.55
C MET A 271 7.98 5.71 23.63
N ASP A 272 7.59 5.98 24.87
CA ASP A 272 7.69 5.01 25.96
C ASP A 272 6.53 4.02 25.89
N LEU A 273 6.75 2.91 25.18
CA LEU A 273 5.73 1.88 24.98
C LEU A 273 5.34 1.17 26.27
N ALA A 274 6.19 1.23 27.32
CA ALA A 274 5.89 0.60 28.61
C ALA A 274 4.73 1.27 29.37
N GLN A 275 4.33 2.48 28.97
CA GLN A 275 3.17 3.17 29.55
C GLN A 275 1.82 2.62 29.04
N TYR A 276 1.81 1.74 28.04
CA TYR A 276 0.60 1.21 27.42
C TYR A 276 0.49 -0.30 27.63
N ASP A 277 -0.69 -0.78 28.00
CA ASP A 277 -0.96 -2.22 28.04
C ASP A 277 -1.22 -2.76 26.62
N LEU A 278 -0.15 -3.16 25.95
CA LEU A 278 -0.18 -3.72 24.61
C LEU A 278 -0.26 -5.26 24.61
N SER A 279 -0.62 -5.88 25.73
CA SER A 279 -0.64 -7.34 25.90
C SER A 279 -1.61 -8.07 24.97
N ARG A 280 -2.64 -7.39 24.47
CA ARG A 280 -3.57 -7.95 23.49
C ARG A 280 -3.05 -7.91 22.06
N LEU A 281 -1.99 -7.14 21.79
CA LEU A 281 -1.42 -7.03 20.46
C LEU A 281 -0.70 -8.34 20.11
N ARG A 282 -1.22 -9.05 19.13
CA ARG A 282 -0.74 -10.36 18.68
C ARG A 282 0.35 -10.22 17.61
N TYR A 283 0.17 -9.27 16.68
CA TYR A 283 1.12 -9.06 15.60
C TYR A 283 1.25 -7.62 15.14
N LEU A 284 2.45 -7.33 14.64
CA LEU A 284 2.77 -6.17 13.81
C LEU A 284 3.09 -6.66 12.40
N THR A 285 2.63 -5.95 11.38
CA THR A 285 3.07 -6.23 10.02
C THR A 285 3.81 -5.04 9.45
N ASN A 286 4.88 -5.28 8.69
CA ASN A 286 5.58 -4.23 7.94
C ASN A 286 5.60 -4.53 6.46
N ALA A 287 5.23 -3.55 5.66
CA ALA A 287 5.31 -3.61 4.21
C ALA A 287 5.51 -2.21 3.59
N GLY A 288 5.70 -2.18 2.29
CA GLY A 288 5.81 -0.94 1.52
C GLY A 288 7.22 -0.37 1.44
N ALA A 289 8.05 -0.57 2.45
CA ALA A 289 9.49 -0.34 2.42
C ALA A 289 10.18 -1.29 3.42
N ALA A 290 11.48 -1.51 3.22
CA ALA A 290 12.26 -2.30 4.16
C ALA A 290 12.32 -1.60 5.52
N ILE A 291 12.09 -2.34 6.59
CA ILE A 291 12.28 -1.87 7.95
C ILE A 291 13.75 -2.07 8.35
N PRO A 292 14.44 -1.05 8.90
CA PRO A 292 15.80 -1.22 9.39
C PRO A 292 15.90 -2.31 10.47
N VAL A 293 16.92 -3.15 10.38
CA VAL A 293 17.17 -4.25 11.34
C VAL A 293 17.24 -3.72 12.79
N ALA A 294 17.86 -2.55 12.97
CA ALA A 294 17.93 -1.89 14.27
C ALA A 294 16.53 -1.55 14.85
N TYR A 295 15.54 -1.25 14.00
CA TYR A 295 14.17 -0.99 14.46
C TYR A 295 13.48 -2.29 14.87
N ILE A 296 13.68 -3.38 14.14
CA ILE A 296 13.18 -4.70 14.49
C ILE A 296 13.70 -5.12 15.87
N ALA A 297 15.01 -5.03 16.09
CA ALA A 297 15.62 -5.37 17.37
C ALA A 297 15.07 -4.55 18.54
N ARG A 298 14.84 -3.25 18.34
CA ARG A 298 14.26 -2.37 19.36
C ARG A 298 12.78 -2.69 19.61
N LEU A 299 11.97 -2.91 18.57
CA LEU A 299 10.56 -3.32 18.72
C LEU A 299 10.45 -4.63 19.48
N ARG A 300 11.25 -5.64 19.13
CA ARG A 300 11.32 -6.93 19.84
C ARG A 300 11.65 -6.79 21.33
N LYS A 301 12.55 -5.86 21.69
CA LYS A 301 12.88 -5.58 23.09
C LYS A 301 11.69 -5.00 23.88
N HIS A 302 10.89 -4.14 23.26
CA HIS A 302 9.72 -3.53 23.91
C HIS A 302 8.47 -4.42 23.85
N LEU A 303 8.36 -5.26 22.83
CA LEU A 303 7.19 -6.08 22.52
C LEU A 303 7.61 -7.54 22.25
N PRO A 304 8.17 -8.26 23.26
CA PRO A 304 8.77 -9.57 23.06
C PRO A 304 7.77 -10.66 22.61
N GLU A 305 6.51 -10.54 23.02
CA GLU A 305 5.45 -11.51 22.71
C GLU A 305 4.71 -11.21 21.40
N VAL A 306 5.00 -10.06 20.75
CA VAL A 306 4.31 -9.64 19.53
C VAL A 306 5.04 -10.17 18.31
N ALA A 307 4.35 -10.93 17.48
CA ALA A 307 4.89 -11.42 16.22
C ALA A 307 5.10 -10.28 15.24
N ILE A 308 6.31 -10.15 14.66
CA ILE A 308 6.61 -9.13 13.66
C ILE A 308 6.77 -9.82 12.30
N TYR A 309 5.89 -9.48 11.35
CA TYR A 309 5.94 -9.97 9.97
C TYR A 309 6.62 -8.94 9.07
N SER A 310 7.82 -9.23 8.59
CA SER A 310 8.45 -8.48 7.50
C SER A 310 7.91 -9.00 6.17
N MET A 311 7.40 -8.11 5.33
CA MET A 311 6.70 -8.50 4.11
C MET A 311 7.13 -7.63 2.93
N TYR A 312 7.16 -8.22 1.74
CA TYR A 312 7.39 -7.50 0.50
C TYR A 312 6.22 -7.69 -0.47
N GLY A 313 5.98 -6.66 -1.26
CA GLY A 313 4.98 -6.65 -2.32
C GLY A 313 4.99 -5.35 -3.08
N LEU A 314 4.39 -5.38 -4.26
CA LEU A 314 4.22 -4.23 -5.15
C LEU A 314 2.76 -4.22 -5.63
N THR A 315 2.30 -3.08 -6.13
CA THR A 315 0.89 -2.91 -6.51
C THR A 315 0.45 -3.93 -7.55
N GLU A 316 1.35 -4.34 -8.44
CA GLU A 316 1.14 -5.27 -9.54
C GLU A 316 0.79 -6.71 -9.10
N CYS A 317 1.03 -7.04 -7.82
CA CYS A 317 0.64 -8.35 -7.26
C CYS A 317 0.27 -8.29 -5.78
N THR A 318 0.18 -7.09 -5.20
CA THR A 318 -0.19 -6.78 -3.80
C THR A 318 0.79 -7.33 -2.77
N ARG A 319 1.05 -8.64 -2.76
CA ARG A 319 1.95 -9.33 -1.84
C ARG A 319 2.73 -10.41 -2.59
N VAL A 320 4.02 -10.49 -2.34
CA VAL A 320 4.91 -11.50 -2.93
C VAL A 320 5.37 -12.49 -1.87
N CYS A 321 5.91 -11.98 -0.76
CA CYS A 321 6.50 -12.82 0.27
C CYS A 321 6.30 -12.24 1.67
N TYR A 322 6.52 -13.10 2.67
CA TYR A 322 6.55 -12.75 4.08
C TYR A 322 7.61 -13.57 4.79
N LEU A 323 8.21 -12.98 5.83
CA LEU A 323 9.11 -13.66 6.74
C LEU A 323 8.29 -14.19 7.92
N PRO A 324 8.29 -15.52 8.17
CA PRO A 324 7.72 -16.08 9.38
C PRO A 324 8.39 -15.48 10.62
N PRO A 325 7.63 -15.10 11.66
CA PRO A 325 8.18 -14.42 12.86
C PRO A 325 9.29 -15.20 13.58
N GLU A 326 9.26 -16.54 13.52
CA GLU A 326 10.28 -17.44 14.08
C GLU A 326 11.64 -17.34 13.37
N GLU A 327 11.67 -16.87 12.12
CA GLU A 327 12.89 -16.67 11.36
C GLU A 327 13.51 -15.28 11.54
N LEU A 328 12.80 -14.38 12.21
CA LEU A 328 13.18 -12.97 12.30
C LEU A 328 14.54 -12.76 12.99
N ASP A 329 14.88 -13.60 13.98
CA ASP A 329 16.16 -13.51 14.70
C ASP A 329 17.34 -14.05 13.87
N ARG A 330 17.08 -15.02 12.97
CA ARG A 330 18.11 -15.58 12.09
C ARG A 330 18.32 -14.74 10.83
N ARG A 331 17.25 -14.06 10.36
CA ARG A 331 17.20 -13.36 9.06
C ARG A 331 16.46 -12.03 9.19
N PRO A 332 16.94 -11.10 10.01
CA PRO A 332 16.20 -9.87 10.33
C PRO A 332 16.03 -8.92 9.13
N ASP A 333 16.86 -9.07 8.09
CA ASP A 333 16.85 -8.30 6.84
C ASP A 333 16.13 -9.02 5.68
N SER A 334 15.72 -10.28 5.88
CA SER A 334 14.94 -11.03 4.90
C SER A 334 13.49 -10.55 4.85
N VAL A 335 12.88 -10.71 3.68
CA VAL A 335 11.43 -10.56 3.48
C VAL A 335 10.72 -11.91 3.33
N GLY A 336 11.45 -13.01 3.61
CA GLY A 336 10.91 -14.36 3.70
C GLY A 336 10.80 -15.11 2.38
N LYS A 337 9.77 -15.92 2.26
CA LYS A 337 9.48 -16.77 1.09
C LYS A 337 8.15 -16.36 0.46
N ALA A 338 7.90 -16.86 -0.75
CA ALA A 338 6.64 -16.62 -1.46
C ALA A 338 5.41 -16.94 -0.61
N ILE A 339 4.37 -16.12 -0.73
CA ILE A 339 3.08 -16.39 -0.10
C ILE A 339 2.43 -17.64 -0.70
N PRO A 340 1.50 -18.29 -0.02
CA PRO A 340 0.71 -19.37 -0.59
C PRO A 340 0.07 -18.97 -1.94
N ASN A 341 0.04 -19.90 -2.91
CA ASN A 341 -0.44 -19.73 -4.29
C ASN A 341 0.40 -18.76 -5.15
N SER A 342 1.63 -18.48 -4.76
CA SER A 342 2.60 -17.71 -5.55
C SER A 342 3.93 -18.43 -5.59
N GLU A 343 4.69 -18.21 -6.64
CA GLU A 343 6.05 -18.69 -6.82
C GLU A 343 6.96 -17.53 -7.20
N THR A 344 8.19 -17.57 -6.70
CA THR A 344 9.21 -16.56 -6.98
C THR A 344 10.45 -17.21 -7.58
N MET A 345 11.08 -16.50 -8.50
CA MET A 345 12.34 -16.88 -9.12
C MET A 345 13.23 -15.65 -9.19
N ILE A 346 14.53 -15.86 -9.11
CA ILE A 346 15.53 -14.82 -9.38
C ILE A 346 16.18 -15.12 -10.71
N LEU A 347 16.11 -14.16 -11.65
CA LEU A 347 16.61 -14.33 -13.00
C LEU A 347 17.77 -13.36 -13.30
N ASP A 348 18.74 -13.83 -14.08
CA ASP A 348 19.76 -12.97 -14.70
C ASP A 348 19.18 -12.16 -15.87
N GLU A 349 20.01 -11.31 -16.49
CA GLU A 349 19.63 -10.51 -17.66
C GLU A 349 19.31 -11.37 -18.90
N ALA A 350 19.82 -12.60 -18.97
CA ALA A 350 19.54 -13.56 -20.05
C ALA A 350 18.26 -14.40 -19.80
N GLY A 351 17.65 -14.28 -18.61
CA GLY A 351 16.45 -15.03 -18.21
C GLY A 351 16.73 -16.40 -17.62
N ASN A 352 17.98 -16.71 -17.24
CA ASN A 352 18.31 -17.95 -16.54
C ASN A 352 17.98 -17.80 -15.04
N VAL A 353 17.51 -18.90 -14.43
CA VAL A 353 17.28 -18.96 -12.98
C VAL A 353 18.64 -19.00 -12.26
N LEU A 354 18.83 -18.08 -11.35
CA LEU A 354 20.02 -17.98 -10.52
C LEU A 354 19.93 -18.88 -9.28
N GLY A 355 21.10 -19.28 -8.79
CA GLY A 355 21.25 -20.04 -7.54
C GLY A 355 21.25 -19.15 -6.29
N PRO A 356 21.44 -19.77 -5.09
CA PRO A 356 21.60 -19.03 -3.85
C PRO A 356 22.79 -18.06 -3.90
N ASN A 357 22.65 -16.92 -3.21
CA ASN A 357 23.65 -15.85 -3.09
C ASN A 357 24.01 -15.14 -4.40
N GLU A 358 23.27 -15.38 -5.48
CA GLU A 358 23.38 -14.65 -6.74
C GLU A 358 22.29 -13.58 -6.84
N VAL A 359 22.70 -12.38 -7.29
CA VAL A 359 21.78 -11.22 -7.40
C VAL A 359 21.18 -11.15 -8.81
N GLY A 360 19.85 -11.10 -8.87
CA GLY A 360 19.11 -10.96 -10.13
C GLY A 360 17.75 -10.33 -9.93
N GLU A 361 16.98 -10.19 -11.01
CA GLU A 361 15.64 -9.64 -10.96
C GLU A 361 14.65 -10.66 -10.36
N LEU A 362 13.88 -10.21 -9.38
CA LEU A 362 12.79 -11.02 -8.83
C LEU A 362 11.65 -11.11 -9.84
N VAL A 363 11.24 -12.33 -10.15
CA VAL A 363 10.10 -12.63 -11.01
C VAL A 363 9.06 -13.41 -10.22
N VAL A 364 7.79 -13.06 -10.44
CA VAL A 364 6.65 -13.62 -9.68
C VAL A 364 5.65 -14.23 -10.63
N ARG A 365 5.16 -15.42 -10.30
CA ARG A 365 3.97 -16.00 -10.91
C ARG A 365 2.95 -16.40 -9.84
N GLY A 366 1.67 -16.26 -10.16
CA GLY A 366 0.60 -16.62 -9.23
C GLY A 366 -0.72 -15.95 -9.59
N ALA A 367 -1.78 -16.40 -8.93
CA ALA A 367 -3.12 -15.84 -9.13
C ALA A 367 -3.25 -14.38 -8.63
N ASN A 368 -2.30 -13.91 -7.81
CA ASN A 368 -2.22 -12.55 -7.30
C ASN A 368 -1.68 -11.54 -8.32
N VAL A 369 -1.09 -11.98 -9.43
CA VAL A 369 -0.49 -11.11 -10.44
C VAL A 369 -1.57 -10.31 -11.17
N MET A 370 -1.28 -9.04 -11.45
CA MET A 370 -2.16 -8.14 -12.21
C MET A 370 -2.47 -8.66 -13.61
N LYS A 371 -3.55 -8.15 -14.21
CA LYS A 371 -3.88 -8.41 -15.62
C LYS A 371 -3.08 -7.53 -16.60
N GLY A 372 -2.38 -6.52 -16.11
CA GLY A 372 -1.60 -5.53 -16.83
C GLY A 372 -1.91 -4.11 -16.38
N TYR A 373 -1.37 -3.13 -17.10
CA TYR A 373 -1.68 -1.72 -16.89
C TYR A 373 -2.83 -1.29 -17.82
N TRP A 374 -3.77 -0.57 -17.25
CA TRP A 374 -4.93 -0.04 -17.97
C TRP A 374 -4.51 0.89 -19.10
N ASP A 375 -4.97 0.58 -20.32
CA ASP A 375 -4.70 1.36 -21.53
C ASP A 375 -3.21 1.65 -21.81
N ALA A 376 -2.32 0.74 -21.35
CA ALA A 376 -0.87 0.85 -21.46
C ALA A 376 -0.22 -0.50 -21.84
N PRO A 377 -0.46 -1.01 -23.07
CA PRO A 377 0.04 -2.32 -23.50
C PRO A 377 1.57 -2.42 -23.56
N GLU A 378 2.24 -1.35 -23.96
CA GLU A 378 3.72 -1.32 -24.01
C GLU A 378 4.34 -1.42 -22.62
N GLU A 379 3.78 -0.71 -21.64
CA GLU A 379 4.23 -0.78 -20.26
C GLU A 379 3.90 -2.15 -19.63
N THR A 380 2.77 -2.72 -20.02
CA THR A 380 2.39 -4.09 -19.63
C THR A 380 3.40 -5.10 -20.13
N ALA A 381 3.79 -5.03 -21.40
CA ALA A 381 4.76 -5.94 -22.01
C ALA A 381 6.17 -5.85 -21.40
N LYS A 382 6.54 -4.70 -20.82
CA LYS A 382 7.81 -4.55 -20.08
C LYS A 382 7.81 -5.35 -18.78
N ARG A 383 6.65 -5.50 -18.14
CA ARG A 383 6.50 -6.11 -16.81
C ARG A 383 5.93 -7.53 -16.85
N LEU A 384 4.99 -7.80 -17.74
CA LEU A 384 4.42 -9.13 -17.91
C LEU A 384 5.02 -9.77 -19.15
N LYS A 385 5.82 -10.82 -18.93
CA LYS A 385 6.45 -11.57 -20.01
C LYS A 385 5.95 -13.02 -20.02
N PRO A 386 5.93 -13.69 -21.19
CA PRO A 386 5.52 -15.10 -21.28
C PRO A 386 6.31 -16.00 -20.34
N GLY A 387 5.61 -16.86 -19.62
CA GLY A 387 6.19 -17.91 -18.80
C GLY A 387 6.54 -19.17 -19.62
N LYS A 388 6.84 -20.27 -18.91
CA LYS A 388 7.19 -21.56 -19.52
C LYS A 388 5.97 -22.32 -20.06
N ILE A 389 4.78 -22.04 -19.50
CA ILE A 389 3.52 -22.68 -19.89
C ILE A 389 2.80 -21.74 -20.88
N PRO A 390 2.22 -22.23 -21.98
CA PRO A 390 1.46 -21.42 -22.91
C PRO A 390 0.39 -20.58 -22.19
N HIS A 391 0.31 -19.28 -22.53
CA HIS A 391 -0.60 -18.28 -21.94
C HIS A 391 -0.32 -17.91 -20.48
N GLU A 392 0.70 -18.50 -19.83
CA GLU A 392 1.18 -18.03 -18.54
C GLU A 392 1.96 -16.73 -18.70
N MET A 393 1.74 -15.79 -17.78
CA MET A 393 2.49 -14.54 -17.74
C MET A 393 3.21 -14.42 -16.39
N TRP A 394 4.48 -14.08 -16.45
CA TRP A 394 5.33 -13.84 -15.30
C TRP A 394 5.53 -12.34 -15.09
N LEU A 395 5.41 -11.90 -13.84
CA LEU A 395 5.64 -10.50 -13.47
C LEU A 395 7.12 -10.28 -13.15
N TYR A 396 7.77 -9.47 -13.97
CA TYR A 396 9.10 -8.94 -13.75
C TYR A 396 8.99 -7.69 -12.88
N THR A 397 9.50 -7.77 -11.64
CA THR A 397 9.25 -6.74 -10.62
C THR A 397 10.08 -5.47 -10.82
N GLY A 398 11.24 -5.57 -11.48
CA GLY A 398 12.25 -4.52 -11.56
C GLY A 398 13.02 -4.32 -10.25
N ASP A 399 12.81 -5.22 -9.28
CA ASP A 399 13.53 -5.22 -8.01
C ASP A 399 14.56 -6.35 -8.01
N LEU A 400 15.76 -6.05 -7.53
CA LEU A 400 16.86 -7.00 -7.41
C LEU A 400 16.82 -7.71 -6.07
N PHE A 401 17.00 -9.02 -6.11
CA PHE A 401 17.00 -9.91 -4.97
C PHE A 401 18.11 -10.94 -5.04
N GLN A 402 18.39 -11.55 -3.91
CA GLN A 402 19.12 -12.80 -3.79
C GLN A 402 18.40 -13.73 -2.82
N THR A 403 18.69 -15.03 -2.87
CA THR A 403 18.25 -15.99 -1.85
C THR A 403 19.42 -16.51 -1.04
N ASP A 404 19.15 -16.97 0.19
CA ASP A 404 20.10 -17.85 0.87
C ASP A 404 19.94 -19.32 0.41
N ASP A 405 20.75 -20.22 0.98
CA ASP A 405 20.72 -21.66 0.67
C ASP A 405 19.39 -22.34 1.06
N GLU A 406 18.60 -21.71 1.95
CA GLU A 406 17.28 -22.19 2.36
C GLU A 406 16.15 -21.54 1.52
N GLY A 407 16.47 -20.66 0.57
CA GLY A 407 15.51 -20.00 -0.34
C GLY A 407 14.76 -18.80 0.26
N PHE A 408 15.26 -18.21 1.35
CA PHE A 408 14.74 -16.94 1.86
C PHE A 408 15.21 -15.78 0.99
N LEU A 409 14.32 -14.85 0.71
CA LEU A 409 14.52 -13.71 -0.18
C LEU A 409 15.07 -12.50 0.59
N PHE A 410 16.11 -11.88 0.02
CA PHE A 410 16.71 -10.64 0.51
C PHE A 410 16.64 -9.59 -0.59
N TRP A 411 16.00 -8.45 -0.29
CA TRP A 411 15.90 -7.35 -1.23
C TRP A 411 17.21 -6.57 -1.30
N VAL A 412 17.79 -6.45 -2.48
CA VAL A 412 19.06 -5.74 -2.72
C VAL A 412 18.81 -4.29 -3.11
N GLY A 413 17.80 -4.03 -3.95
CA GLY A 413 17.50 -2.69 -4.43
C GLY A 413 16.56 -2.69 -5.63
N ARG A 414 16.22 -1.49 -6.13
CA ARG A 414 15.58 -1.38 -7.42
C ARG A 414 16.62 -1.36 -8.52
N GLN A 415 16.31 -1.99 -9.64
CA GLN A 415 17.20 -1.99 -10.81
C GLN A 415 17.51 -0.55 -11.28
N ASP A 416 16.51 0.34 -11.19
CA ASP A 416 16.64 1.76 -11.57
C ASP A 416 17.33 2.62 -10.49
N ASP A 417 17.43 2.16 -9.24
CA ASP A 417 18.01 2.91 -8.11
C ASP A 417 19.48 2.52 -7.83
N ILE A 418 19.98 1.43 -8.42
CA ILE A 418 21.37 0.99 -8.24
C ILE A 418 22.32 2.07 -8.74
N ILE A 419 23.19 2.50 -7.85
CA ILE A 419 24.19 3.55 -8.14
C ILE A 419 25.39 2.90 -8.85
N LYS A 420 25.78 3.45 -9.99
CA LYS A 420 26.98 2.98 -10.73
C LYS A 420 28.16 3.90 -10.41
N SER A 421 28.87 3.57 -9.33
CA SER A 421 30.02 4.35 -8.86
C SER A 421 31.31 3.62 -9.14
N ARG A 422 32.27 4.27 -9.81
CA ARG A 422 33.60 3.71 -10.17
C ARG A 422 33.53 2.40 -10.98
N GLY A 423 32.47 2.21 -11.74
CA GLY A 423 32.22 0.97 -12.50
C GLY A 423 31.58 -0.16 -11.69
N GLU A 424 31.42 0.02 -10.38
CA GLU A 424 30.81 -0.94 -9.47
C GLU A 424 29.32 -0.62 -9.23
N LYS A 425 28.52 -1.64 -8.91
CA LYS A 425 27.11 -1.51 -8.56
C LYS A 425 26.99 -1.33 -7.05
N VAL A 426 26.46 -0.19 -6.60
CA VAL A 426 26.23 0.12 -5.18
C VAL A 426 24.74 0.06 -4.90
N SER A 427 24.36 -0.79 -3.95
CA SER A 427 23.00 -0.81 -3.41
C SER A 427 22.82 0.37 -2.46
N PRO A 428 21.90 1.32 -2.72
CA PRO A 428 21.59 2.38 -1.77
C PRO A 428 21.19 1.86 -0.40
N ARG A 429 20.47 0.74 -0.36
CA ARG A 429 20.00 0.13 0.88
C ARG A 429 21.14 -0.34 1.78
N GLU A 430 22.13 -0.98 1.22
CA GLU A 430 23.28 -1.49 1.99
C GLU A 430 24.01 -0.35 2.69
N VAL A 431 24.13 0.80 2.02
CA VAL A 431 24.69 2.01 2.63
C VAL A 431 23.72 2.60 3.67
N GLU A 432 22.43 2.62 3.40
CA GLU A 432 21.39 3.09 4.35
C GLU A 432 21.35 2.24 5.62
N ASP A 433 21.45 0.93 5.50
CA ASP A 433 21.44 0.00 6.64
C ASP A 433 22.64 0.23 7.57
N VAL A 434 23.83 0.52 7.01
CA VAL A 434 25.01 0.91 7.80
C VAL A 434 24.82 2.28 8.45
N LEU A 435 24.28 3.26 7.72
CA LEU A 435 24.02 4.60 8.27
C LEU A 435 23.01 4.54 9.43
N HIS A 436 22.00 3.70 9.35
CA HIS A 436 21.02 3.53 10.43
C HIS A 436 21.58 2.87 11.70
N GLN A 437 22.75 2.24 11.65
CA GLN A 437 23.44 1.73 12.85
C GLN A 437 24.11 2.85 13.64
N HIS A 438 24.29 4.04 13.06
CA HIS A 438 24.90 5.16 13.74
C HIS A 438 23.91 5.82 14.71
N PRO A 439 24.22 5.95 16.02
CA PRO A 439 23.27 6.39 17.06
C PRO A 439 22.72 7.81 16.86
N LEU A 440 23.44 8.67 16.16
CA LEU A 440 23.03 10.06 15.91
C LEU A 440 22.19 10.21 14.62
N ILE A 441 21.99 9.16 13.82
CA ILE A 441 21.22 9.22 12.58
C ILE A 441 19.80 8.73 12.85
N ALA A 442 18.82 9.59 12.61
CA ALA A 442 17.40 9.28 12.77
C ALA A 442 16.76 8.72 11.48
N GLU A 443 17.09 9.32 10.33
CA GLU A 443 16.66 8.85 9.01
C GLU A 443 17.82 9.00 8.02
N ALA A 444 17.94 8.05 7.09
CA ALA A 444 18.94 8.09 6.03
C ALA A 444 18.29 7.73 4.68
N ALA A 445 18.71 8.40 3.63
CA ALA A 445 18.43 8.04 2.26
C ALA A 445 19.71 8.19 1.42
N VAL A 446 19.94 7.24 0.53
CA VAL A 446 21.12 7.23 -0.34
C VAL A 446 20.68 7.27 -1.79
N VAL A 447 21.30 8.15 -2.56
CA VAL A 447 21.01 8.37 -3.98
C VAL A 447 22.32 8.51 -4.78
N GLY A 448 22.27 8.11 -6.05
CA GLY A 448 23.34 8.39 -7.00
C GLY A 448 23.18 9.78 -7.59
N VAL A 449 24.25 10.56 -7.59
CA VAL A 449 24.30 11.86 -8.26
C VAL A 449 25.39 11.83 -9.34
N SER A 450 25.15 12.50 -10.47
CA SER A 450 26.11 12.52 -11.57
C SER A 450 27.47 13.05 -11.11
N ASP A 451 28.53 12.35 -11.46
CA ASP A 451 29.93 12.72 -11.18
C ASP A 451 30.79 12.47 -12.40
N LEU A 452 31.61 13.46 -12.77
CA LEU A 452 32.44 13.40 -13.99
C LEU A 452 33.54 12.34 -13.95
N VAL A 453 33.98 11.95 -12.75
CA VAL A 453 35.08 10.98 -12.55
C VAL A 453 34.56 9.60 -12.20
N LEU A 454 33.53 9.56 -11.34
CA LEU A 454 33.02 8.32 -10.77
C LEU A 454 31.84 7.72 -11.59
N GLY A 455 31.32 8.46 -12.59
CA GLY A 455 30.08 8.19 -13.26
C GLY A 455 28.90 8.65 -12.37
N GLN A 456 28.74 8.03 -11.20
CA GLN A 456 27.88 8.53 -10.12
C GLN A 456 28.65 8.56 -8.79
N ALA A 457 28.43 9.61 -8.00
CA ALA A 457 28.85 9.68 -6.61
C ALA A 457 27.71 9.19 -5.71
N VAL A 458 28.05 8.51 -4.63
CA VAL A 458 27.11 8.11 -3.59
C VAL A 458 26.85 9.31 -2.68
N ARG A 459 25.61 9.82 -2.66
CA ARG A 459 25.18 10.88 -1.76
C ARG A 459 24.29 10.31 -0.68
N ALA A 460 24.66 10.54 0.60
CA ALA A 460 23.81 10.27 1.75
C ALA A 460 23.08 11.54 2.18
N VAL A 461 21.76 11.50 2.27
CA VAL A 461 20.93 12.58 2.83
C VAL A 461 20.38 12.10 4.17
N LEU A 462 20.72 12.81 5.24
CA LEU A 462 20.53 12.38 6.62
C LEU A 462 19.63 13.36 7.38
N ARG A 463 18.75 12.80 8.22
CA ARG A 463 18.15 13.52 9.34
C ARG A 463 18.80 13.00 10.62
N LEU A 464 19.34 13.89 11.40
CA LEU A 464 19.99 13.55 12.66
C LEU A 464 18.97 13.53 13.81
N GLN A 465 19.36 12.94 14.93
CA GLN A 465 18.65 13.08 16.20
C GLN A 465 18.71 14.55 16.66
N ASP A 466 17.72 14.97 17.44
CA ASP A 466 17.61 16.36 17.88
C ASP A 466 18.88 16.81 18.65
N GLY A 467 19.46 17.93 18.20
CA GLY A 467 20.69 18.49 18.76
C GLY A 467 21.97 17.75 18.37
N ALA A 468 21.91 16.70 17.56
CA ALA A 468 23.09 15.99 17.09
C ALA A 468 23.80 16.75 15.95
N LEU A 469 25.13 16.60 15.89
CA LEU A 469 25.97 17.12 14.81
C LEU A 469 26.82 15.97 14.28
N LEU A 470 26.93 15.88 12.97
CA LEU A 470 27.79 14.92 12.26
C LEU A 470 28.46 15.60 11.08
N THR A 471 29.73 15.35 10.91
CA THR A 471 30.51 15.80 9.76
C THR A 471 30.60 14.71 8.69
N LEU A 472 30.85 15.09 7.43
CA LEU A 472 31.14 14.14 6.35
C LEU A 472 32.19 13.10 6.76
N ARG A 473 33.26 13.55 7.43
CA ARG A 473 34.36 12.67 7.84
C ARG A 473 33.94 11.61 8.85
N GLU A 474 33.09 11.97 9.81
CA GLU A 474 32.58 11.02 10.81
C GLU A 474 31.64 9.99 10.17
N VAL A 475 30.73 10.42 9.27
CA VAL A 475 29.88 9.52 8.49
C VAL A 475 30.72 8.55 7.65
N GLN A 476 31.73 9.06 6.94
CA GLN A 476 32.64 8.22 6.14
C GLN A 476 33.46 7.26 7.01
N THR A 477 33.91 7.70 8.18
CA THR A 477 34.65 6.85 9.12
C THR A 477 33.78 5.71 9.62
N HIS A 478 32.50 5.97 9.93
CA HIS A 478 31.55 4.96 10.30
C HIS A 478 31.31 3.97 9.15
N CYS A 479 31.03 4.46 7.94
CA CYS A 479 30.76 3.61 6.78
C CYS A 479 31.95 2.72 6.43
N ARG A 480 33.19 3.20 6.48
CA ARG A 480 34.41 2.41 6.19
C ARG A 480 34.63 1.22 7.12
N GLN A 481 33.95 1.15 8.26
CA GLN A 481 34.06 0.00 9.16
C GLN A 481 33.26 -1.20 8.65
N TYR A 482 32.30 -0.98 7.74
CA TYR A 482 31.32 -1.98 7.33
C TYR A 482 31.13 -2.10 5.82
N LEU A 483 31.59 -1.10 5.03
CA LEU A 483 31.37 -1.01 3.59
C LEU A 483 32.70 -0.93 2.84
N GLU A 484 32.72 -1.41 1.60
CA GLU A 484 33.80 -1.22 0.67
C GLU A 484 33.98 0.26 0.28
N ASP A 485 35.17 0.66 -0.08
CA ASP A 485 35.55 2.06 -0.34
C ASP A 485 34.69 2.74 -1.44
N PHE A 486 34.20 1.98 -2.42
CA PHE A 486 33.36 2.51 -3.49
C PHE A 486 31.93 2.77 -3.07
N MET A 487 31.47 2.15 -1.97
CA MET A 487 30.14 2.35 -1.37
C MET A 487 30.09 3.52 -0.38
N VAL A 488 31.25 3.92 0.15
CA VAL A 488 31.32 5.01 1.16
C VAL A 488 30.81 6.31 0.55
N PRO A 489 29.84 7.01 1.18
CA PRO A 489 29.30 8.26 0.64
C PRO A 489 30.37 9.31 0.40
N GLN A 490 30.43 9.83 -0.82
CA GLN A 490 31.29 10.94 -1.19
C GLN A 490 30.68 12.29 -0.83
N GLN A 491 29.36 12.34 -0.72
CA GLN A 491 28.60 13.52 -0.35
C GLN A 491 27.65 13.19 0.80
N VAL A 492 27.58 14.09 1.76
CA VAL A 492 26.63 14.01 2.89
C VAL A 492 25.88 15.33 3.00
N GLU A 493 24.59 15.26 3.01
CA GLU A 493 23.68 16.39 3.19
C GLU A 493 22.83 16.14 4.44
N ILE A 494 22.75 17.12 5.33
CA ILE A 494 21.92 17.06 6.55
C ILE A 494 20.69 17.93 6.32
N ARG A 495 19.51 17.37 6.57
CA ARG A 495 18.22 18.06 6.49
C ARG A 495 17.41 17.88 7.76
N ASP A 496 16.59 18.86 8.10
CA ASP A 496 15.65 18.77 9.23
C ASP A 496 14.57 17.70 8.99
N ALA A 497 14.19 17.49 7.75
CA ALA A 497 13.25 16.43 7.33
C ALA A 497 13.59 15.90 5.94
N LEU A 498 13.42 14.61 5.73
CA LEU A 498 13.51 14.01 4.40
C LEU A 498 12.15 14.12 3.68
N PRO A 499 12.14 14.44 2.36
CA PRO A 499 10.91 14.49 1.58
C PRO A 499 10.26 13.11 1.56
N LYS A 500 8.93 13.08 1.74
CA LYS A 500 8.16 11.84 1.76
C LYS A 500 7.06 11.87 0.70
N THR A 501 6.86 10.74 0.07
CA THR A 501 5.73 10.51 -0.83
C THR A 501 4.41 10.49 -0.04
N ALA A 502 3.28 10.57 -0.71
CA ALA A 502 1.96 10.56 -0.07
C ALA A 502 1.66 9.28 0.74
N ASN A 503 2.41 8.21 0.53
CA ASN A 503 2.34 6.95 1.29
C ASN A 503 3.42 6.81 2.37
N GLY A 504 4.09 7.91 2.73
CA GLY A 504 5.05 7.97 3.84
C GLY A 504 6.45 7.42 3.53
N LYS A 505 6.74 7.03 2.29
CA LYS A 505 8.10 6.61 1.87
C LYS A 505 8.96 7.83 1.58
N ILE A 506 10.28 7.72 1.80
CA ILE A 506 11.23 8.76 1.37
C ILE A 506 11.20 8.87 -0.15
N ASP A 507 11.08 10.10 -0.66
CA ASP A 507 11.07 10.39 -2.09
C ASP A 507 12.50 10.62 -2.58
N LYS A 508 13.15 9.52 -3.01
CA LYS A 508 14.53 9.53 -3.51
C LYS A 508 14.70 10.34 -4.80
N LYS A 509 13.65 10.51 -5.61
CA LYS A 509 13.75 11.32 -6.84
C LYS A 509 14.00 12.79 -6.51
N LEU A 510 13.24 13.35 -5.57
CA LEU A 510 13.46 14.72 -5.11
C LEU A 510 14.83 14.92 -4.44
N LEU A 511 15.44 13.83 -3.93
CA LEU A 511 16.78 13.89 -3.35
C LEU A 511 17.89 13.77 -4.40
N ALA A 512 17.63 13.11 -5.52
CA ALA A 512 18.62 12.96 -6.60
C ALA A 512 18.69 14.20 -7.51
N GLU A 513 17.58 14.95 -7.65
CA GLU A 513 17.48 16.15 -8.48
C GLU A 513 17.98 17.42 -7.80
N ALA A 514 18.17 17.40 -6.48
CA ALA A 514 18.68 18.51 -5.65
C ALA A 514 20.20 18.44 -5.51
#